data_ed1bb0780fa169b01e0fbf6055c4863a
#
_entry.id   ed1bb0780fa169b01e0fbf6055c4863a
#
_cell.length_a   1.000
_cell.length_b   1.000
_cell.length_c   1.000
_cell.angle_alpha   90.00
_cell.angle_beta   90.00
_cell.angle_gamma   90.00
#
_symmetry.space_group_name_H-M   'P 1'
#
loop_
_entity.id
_entity.type
_entity.pdbx_description
1 polymer ?
#
loop_
_entity_poly.entity_id
_entity_poly.type
_entity_poly.pdbx_seq_one_letter_code
_entity_poly.pdbx_strand_id
1 'polypeptide(L)'
;MKPPCEEIFKDVLPTIRAILVKDLVERHNLNQVEVARRLGITQPAVSQYLRSLRGASHAKALLKKGNFMRSLRELSDLIAKGEVKGSRVAEMYCNLCEMLRKERSP
;
A
#
# COMPACT_ATOMS: atom_id res chain seq x y z
N MET A 1 3.38 -18.24 -19.95
CA MET A 1 2.88 -18.24 -18.57
C MET A 1 3.09 -16.88 -17.94
N LYS A 2 2.04 -16.30 -17.41
CA LYS A 2 2.16 -14.96 -16.83
C LYS A 2 2.89 -15.02 -15.50
N PRO A 3 3.74 -14.01 -15.21
CA PRO A 3 4.35 -13.94 -13.89
C PRO A 3 3.29 -13.87 -12.81
N PRO A 4 3.45 -14.56 -11.69
CA PRO A 4 2.47 -14.48 -10.60
C PRO A 4 2.23 -13.06 -10.11
N CYS A 5 3.20 -12.17 -10.29
CA CYS A 5 3.07 -10.77 -9.89
C CYS A 5 1.93 -10.05 -10.60
N GLU A 6 1.67 -10.35 -11.88
CA GLU A 6 0.62 -9.66 -12.60
C GLU A 6 -0.77 -9.99 -12.07
N GLU A 7 -0.99 -11.24 -11.70
CA GLU A 7 -2.27 -11.64 -11.13
C GLU A 7 -2.46 -11.04 -9.74
N ILE A 8 -1.39 -11.00 -8.95
CA ILE A 8 -1.42 -10.37 -7.63
C ILE A 8 -1.68 -8.87 -7.77
N PHE A 9 -1.07 -8.22 -8.76
CA PHE A 9 -1.22 -6.78 -8.96
C PHE A 9 -2.65 -6.35 -9.27
N LYS A 10 -3.43 -7.18 -9.93
CA LYS A 10 -4.80 -6.81 -10.23
C LYS A 10 -5.67 -6.66 -8.98
N ASP A 11 -5.47 -7.56 -8.02
CA ASP A 11 -6.32 -7.62 -6.83
C ASP A 11 -5.65 -7.07 -5.58
N VAL A 12 -4.35 -7.28 -5.44
CA VAL A 12 -3.62 -7.00 -4.21
C VAL A 12 -2.99 -5.61 -4.21
N LEU A 13 -2.45 -5.16 -5.35
CA LEU A 13 -1.77 -3.87 -5.40
C LEU A 13 -2.68 -2.70 -5.01
N PRO A 14 -3.91 -2.59 -5.52
CA PRO A 14 -4.80 -1.54 -5.05
C PRO A 14 -5.08 -1.61 -3.56
N THR A 15 -5.17 -2.83 -3.02
CA THR A 15 -5.39 -3.02 -1.58
C THR A 15 -4.18 -2.56 -0.78
N ILE A 16 -2.97 -2.86 -1.24
CA ILE A 16 -1.74 -2.40 -0.60
C ILE A 16 -1.70 -0.88 -0.56
N ARG A 17 -2.02 -0.24 -1.68
CA ARG A 17 -2.07 1.22 -1.74
C ARG A 17 -3.09 1.80 -0.78
N ALA A 18 -4.25 1.17 -0.69
CA ALA A 18 -5.32 1.62 0.19
C ALA A 18 -4.89 1.52 1.66
N ILE A 19 -4.24 0.42 2.03
CA ILE A 19 -3.75 0.24 3.40
C ILE A 19 -2.68 1.29 3.71
N LEU A 20 -1.78 1.55 2.77
CA LEU A 20 -0.74 2.56 2.93
C LEU A 20 -1.35 3.95 3.11
N VAL A 21 -2.34 4.30 2.30
CA VAL A 21 -3.05 5.58 2.41
C VAL A 21 -3.69 5.71 3.79
N LYS A 22 -4.36 4.65 4.23
CA LYS A 22 -4.99 4.65 5.55
C LYS A 22 -3.98 4.86 6.67
N ASP A 23 -2.83 4.20 6.58
CA ASP A 23 -1.78 4.32 7.58
C ASP A 23 -1.24 5.75 7.65
N LEU A 24 -1.04 6.38 6.50
CA LEU A 24 -0.57 7.77 6.45
C LEU A 24 -1.58 8.73 7.05
N VAL A 25 -2.86 8.52 6.80
CA VAL A 25 -3.91 9.39 7.31
C VAL A 25 -4.10 9.19 8.82
N GLU A 26 -4.20 7.95 9.26
CA GLU A 26 -4.54 7.65 10.66
C GLU A 26 -3.35 7.69 11.60
N ARG A 27 -2.24 7.09 11.22
CA ARG A 27 -1.09 6.99 12.11
C ARG A 27 -0.19 8.22 12.05
N HIS A 28 -0.05 8.82 10.87
CA HIS A 28 0.80 10.00 10.69
C HIS A 28 0.01 11.31 10.67
N ASN A 29 -1.32 11.24 10.77
CA ASN A 29 -2.20 12.42 10.81
C ASN A 29 -2.06 13.34 9.59
N LEU A 30 -1.74 12.76 8.43
CA LEU A 30 -1.66 13.53 7.20
C LEU A 30 -3.06 13.69 6.61
N ASN A 31 -3.35 14.87 6.08
CA ASN A 31 -4.62 15.05 5.37
C ASN A 31 -4.54 14.45 3.97
N GLN A 32 -5.70 14.31 3.32
CA GLN A 32 -5.78 13.63 2.02
C GLN A 32 -4.97 14.35 0.95
N VAL A 33 -4.93 15.68 0.97
CA VAL A 33 -4.17 16.46 0.01
C VAL A 33 -2.67 16.17 0.16
N GLU A 34 -2.18 16.13 1.38
CA GLU A 34 -0.78 15.85 1.65
C GLU A 34 -0.39 14.42 1.26
N VAL A 35 -1.26 13.45 1.56
CA VAL A 35 -1.03 12.06 1.16
C VAL A 35 -0.95 11.97 -0.37
N ALA A 36 -1.88 12.62 -1.07
CA ALA A 36 -1.88 12.62 -2.53
C ALA A 36 -0.58 13.18 -3.08
N ARG A 37 -0.11 14.29 -2.51
CA ARG A 37 1.13 14.92 -2.96
C ARG A 37 2.33 14.00 -2.75
N ARG A 38 2.41 13.35 -1.60
CA ARG A 38 3.55 12.48 -1.28
C ARG A 38 3.57 11.21 -2.11
N LEU A 39 2.39 10.69 -2.46
CA LEU A 39 2.29 9.46 -3.27
C LEU A 39 2.28 9.73 -4.77
N GLY A 40 2.17 10.99 -5.18
CA GLY A 40 2.09 11.34 -6.59
C GLY A 40 0.78 10.93 -7.23
N ILE A 41 -0.31 10.96 -6.48
CA ILE A 41 -1.66 10.64 -6.96
C ILE A 41 -2.59 11.82 -6.69
N THR A 42 -3.84 11.74 -7.17
CA THR A 42 -4.81 12.79 -6.96
C THR A 42 -5.51 12.64 -5.61
N GLN A 43 -6.04 13.73 -5.08
CA GLN A 43 -6.80 13.69 -3.84
C GLN A 43 -8.07 12.83 -3.97
N PRO A 44 -8.82 12.89 -5.07
CA PRO A 44 -9.93 11.95 -5.26
C PRO A 44 -9.52 10.50 -5.22
N ALA A 45 -8.31 10.17 -5.73
CA ALA A 45 -7.81 8.80 -5.66
C ALA A 45 -7.58 8.37 -4.21
N VAL A 46 -7.03 9.26 -3.38
CA VAL A 46 -6.84 8.97 -1.95
C VAL A 46 -8.18 8.68 -1.29
N SER A 47 -9.18 9.51 -1.55
CA SER A 47 -10.52 9.32 -1.01
C SER A 47 -11.12 7.98 -1.44
N GLN A 48 -10.92 7.62 -2.71
CA GLN A 48 -11.41 6.36 -3.25
C GLN A 48 -10.74 5.16 -2.59
N TYR A 49 -9.43 5.22 -2.36
CA TYR A 49 -8.72 4.14 -1.68
C TYR A 49 -9.25 3.94 -0.26
N LEU A 50 -9.49 5.03 0.46
CA LEU A 50 -10.03 4.94 1.81
C LEU A 50 -11.42 4.28 1.84
N ARG A 51 -12.25 4.59 0.84
CA ARG A 51 -13.57 3.99 0.75
C ARG A 51 -13.51 2.52 0.35
N SER A 52 -12.58 2.16 -0.54
CA SER A 52 -12.48 0.79 -1.03
C SER A 52 -12.01 -0.20 0.05
N LEU A 53 -11.36 0.27 1.10
CA LEU A 53 -10.95 -0.59 2.21
C LEU A 53 -12.13 -1.14 3.01
N ARG A 54 -13.24 -0.41 2.99
CA ARG A 54 -14.43 -0.82 3.73
C ARG A 54 -15.08 -2.01 3.06
N GLY A 55 -14.92 -3.16 3.49
CA GLY A 55 -15.51 -4.37 2.91
C GLY A 55 -14.60 -5.17 2.01
N ALA A 56 -13.34 -4.75 1.85
CA ALA A 56 -12.40 -5.52 1.08
C ALA A 56 -11.89 -6.70 1.90
N SER A 57 -12.23 -7.91 1.47
CA SER A 57 -11.79 -9.12 2.17
C SER A 57 -10.28 -9.29 2.11
N HIS A 58 -9.65 -8.86 1.01
CA HIS A 58 -8.20 -8.92 0.85
C HIS A 58 -7.48 -8.06 1.89
N ALA A 59 -8.05 -6.92 2.23
CA ALA A 59 -7.46 -6.02 3.21
C ALA A 59 -7.36 -6.69 4.58
N LYS A 60 -8.41 -7.40 4.97
CA LYS A 60 -8.41 -8.10 6.26
C LYS A 60 -7.33 -9.17 6.33
N ALA A 61 -7.15 -9.91 5.23
CA ALA A 61 -6.13 -10.93 5.17
C ALA A 61 -4.72 -10.33 5.27
N LEU A 62 -4.48 -9.22 4.57
CA LEU A 62 -3.18 -8.56 4.58
C LEU A 62 -2.86 -7.94 5.94
N LEU A 63 -3.86 -7.39 6.60
CA LEU A 63 -3.67 -6.77 7.91
C LEU A 63 -3.24 -7.77 8.98
N LYS A 64 -3.52 -9.05 8.76
CA LYS A 64 -3.12 -10.11 9.69
C LYS A 64 -1.70 -10.61 9.47
N LYS A 65 -1.06 -10.23 8.36
CA LYS A 65 0.30 -10.68 8.05
C LYS A 65 1.31 -9.74 8.69
N GLY A 66 1.90 -10.18 9.80
CA GLY A 66 2.79 -9.34 10.61
C GLY A 66 4.00 -8.80 9.86
N ASN A 67 4.69 -9.66 9.10
CA ASN A 67 5.87 -9.24 8.35
C ASN A 67 5.52 -8.23 7.27
N PHE A 68 4.42 -8.48 6.56
CA PHE A 68 3.94 -7.56 5.54
C PHE A 68 3.60 -6.20 6.15
N MET A 69 2.85 -6.20 7.24
CA MET A 69 2.44 -4.94 7.87
C MET A 69 3.62 -4.18 8.44
N ARG A 70 4.63 -4.87 8.94
CA ARG A 70 5.85 -4.23 9.42
C ARG A 70 6.55 -3.48 8.29
N SER A 71 6.72 -4.14 7.15
CA SER A 71 7.35 -3.53 5.98
C SER A 71 6.52 -2.37 5.43
N LEU A 72 5.19 -2.51 5.44
CA LEU A 72 4.31 -1.45 4.98
C LEU A 72 4.41 -0.22 5.90
N ARG A 73 4.47 -0.44 7.21
CA ARG A 73 4.60 0.66 8.15
C ARG A 73 5.95 1.37 8.02
N GLU A 74 7.02 0.62 7.75
CA GLU A 74 8.33 1.21 7.49
C GLU A 74 8.28 2.09 6.26
N LEU A 75 7.63 1.63 5.19
CA LEU A 75 7.45 2.43 4.00
C LEU A 75 6.63 3.69 4.30
N SER A 76 5.56 3.54 5.05
CA SER A 76 4.72 4.67 5.45
C SER A 76 5.54 5.72 6.22
N ASP A 77 6.38 5.26 7.15
CA ASP A 77 7.24 6.16 7.93
C ASP A 77 8.20 6.93 7.03
N LEU A 78 8.80 6.26 6.05
CA LEU A 78 9.72 6.90 5.10
C LEU A 78 9.00 7.95 4.25
N ILE A 79 7.79 7.65 3.82
CA ILE A 79 6.98 8.59 3.04
C ILE A 79 6.60 9.80 3.90
N ALA A 80 6.20 9.57 5.14
CA ALA A 80 5.81 10.64 6.05
C ALA A 80 6.96 11.57 6.35
N LYS A 81 8.19 11.03 6.41
CA LYS A 81 9.39 11.83 6.63
C LYS A 81 9.87 12.55 5.37
N GLY A 82 9.30 12.23 4.21
CA GLY A 82 9.71 12.81 2.95
C GLY A 82 10.94 12.19 2.33
N GLU A 83 11.39 11.05 2.83
CA GLU A 83 12.58 10.37 2.32
C GLU A 83 12.32 9.56 1.06
N VAL A 84 11.06 9.17 0.81
CA VAL A 84 10.65 8.43 -0.39
C VAL A 84 9.58 9.22 -1.11
N LYS A 85 9.80 9.51 -2.38
CA LYS A 85 8.86 10.24 -3.21
C LYS A 85 8.11 9.30 -4.15
N GLY A 86 7.04 9.81 -4.78
CA GLY A 86 6.11 9.00 -5.55
C GLY A 86 6.72 8.02 -6.53
N SER A 87 7.77 8.41 -7.26
CA SER A 87 8.39 7.51 -8.24
C SER A 87 9.06 6.29 -7.60
N ARG A 88 9.57 6.44 -6.39
CA ARG A 88 10.22 5.33 -5.68
C ARG A 88 9.21 4.47 -4.91
N VAL A 89 8.04 5.00 -4.64
CA VAL A 89 7.00 4.25 -3.96
C VAL A 89 6.61 3.00 -4.77
N ALA A 90 6.59 3.13 -6.10
CA ALA A 90 6.26 1.99 -6.96
C ALA A 90 7.24 0.83 -6.78
N GLU A 91 8.53 1.12 -6.62
CA GLU A 91 9.54 0.08 -6.37
C GLU A 91 9.28 -0.62 -5.04
N MET A 92 8.90 0.14 -4.04
CA MET A 92 8.62 -0.42 -2.71
C MET A 92 7.36 -1.30 -2.73
N TYR A 93 6.37 -0.96 -3.56
CA TYR A 93 5.21 -1.83 -3.76
C TYR A 93 5.63 -3.17 -4.32
N CYS A 94 6.58 -3.20 -5.25
CA CYS A 94 7.07 -4.45 -5.82
C CYS A 94 7.69 -5.33 -4.74
N ASN A 95 8.45 -4.73 -3.82
CA ASN A 95 9.05 -5.48 -2.73
C ASN A 95 7.99 -6.11 -1.82
N LEU A 96 6.92 -5.36 -1.54
CA LEU A 96 5.82 -5.87 -0.74
C LEU A 96 5.10 -7.02 -1.45
N CYS A 97 4.89 -6.89 -2.76
CA CYS A 97 4.26 -7.94 -3.55
C CYS A 97 5.11 -9.21 -3.57
N GLU A 98 6.43 -9.08 -3.69
CA GLU A 98 7.32 -10.22 -3.65
C GLU A 98 7.25 -10.93 -2.30
N MET A 99 7.18 -10.18 -1.23
CA MET A 99 7.04 -10.74 0.10
C MET A 99 5.78 -11.58 0.20
N LEU A 100 4.66 -11.08 -0.30
CA LEU A 100 3.40 -11.83 -0.30
C LEU A 100 3.48 -13.06 -1.18
N ARG A 101 4.15 -12.97 -2.32
CA ARG A 101 4.33 -14.12 -3.19
C ARG A 101 5.12 -15.24 -2.52
N LYS A 102 6.18 -14.88 -1.80
CA LYS A 102 7.00 -15.87 -1.08
C LYS A 102 6.20 -16.57 -0.01
N GLU A 103 5.32 -15.86 0.69
CA GLU A 103 4.47 -16.46 1.71
C GLU A 103 3.45 -17.40 1.13
N ARG A 104 3.04 -17.19 -0.14
CA ARG A 104 2.08 -18.04 -0.83
C ARG A 104 2.71 -19.26 -1.46
N SER A 105 4.02 -19.22 -1.70
CA SER A 105 4.73 -20.37 -2.26
C SER A 105 4.95 -21.45 -1.22
N PRO A 106 4.63 -22.71 -1.54
CA PRO A 106 4.89 -23.81 -0.62
C PRO A 106 6.39 -24.02 -0.39
#